data_d0630244045513d9fd33baac2d1780f0
#
_entry.id   d0630244045513d9fd33baac2d1780f0
#
_cell.length_a   1.000
_cell.length_b   1.000
_cell.length_c   1.000
_cell.angle_alpha   90.00
_cell.angle_beta   90.00
_cell.angle_gamma   90.00
#
_symmetry.space_group_name_H-M   'P 1'
#
loop_
_entity.id
_entity.type
_entity.pdbx_description
1 polymer ?
#
loop_
_entity_poly.entity_id
_entity_poly.type
_entity_poly.pdbx_seq_one_letter_code
_entity_poly.pdbx_strand_id
1 'polypeptide(L)'
;MNTTTVNDSKFASYATLLLRVGLGVGFLSAVADRLGLWGAFGQPNVEWGNFSRFLEYTHTLNWYLPAGMILPLGVIATGAEILFGLLLLVGWHTRAAARLSGLLLLTFGVSMTLALGIKAPLNYAVLTGIGGALFLASRESFPFSVDELLSSRTIHGLTQLDHKG
;
A
#
# COMPACT_ATOMS: atom_id res chain seq x y z
N MET A 1 -10.83 27.48 22.47
CA MET A 1 -10.35 26.40 21.59
C MET A 1 -8.85 26.61 21.42
N ASN A 2 -8.01 25.73 22.00
CA ASN A 2 -6.55 25.97 22.08
C ASN A 2 -5.90 25.87 20.68
N THR A 3 -5.04 26.81 20.34
CA THR A 3 -4.25 26.81 19.07
C THR A 3 -3.38 25.56 18.89
N THR A 4 -2.92 24.94 19.96
CA THR A 4 -2.19 23.66 19.96
C THR A 4 -3.02 22.51 19.39
N THR A 5 -4.28 22.35 19.80
CA THR A 5 -5.13 21.24 19.32
C THR A 5 -5.49 21.35 17.85
N VAL A 6 -5.58 22.57 17.30
CA VAL A 6 -5.83 22.81 15.86
C VAL A 6 -4.60 22.48 15.02
N ASN A 7 -3.41 22.80 15.52
CA ASN A 7 -2.15 22.48 14.83
C ASN A 7 -1.89 20.97 14.79
N ASP A 8 -2.15 20.26 15.91
CA ASP A 8 -2.00 18.82 16.01
C ASP A 8 -2.94 18.06 15.06
N SER A 9 -4.17 18.57 14.88
CA SER A 9 -5.13 17.95 13.96
C SER A 9 -4.72 18.11 12.48
N LYS A 10 -4.18 19.26 12.09
CA LYS A 10 -3.66 19.50 10.74
C LYS A 10 -2.44 18.65 10.45
N PHE A 11 -1.50 18.59 11.39
CA PHE A 11 -0.32 17.72 11.27
C PHE A 11 -0.72 16.25 11.06
N ALA A 12 -1.64 15.74 11.88
CA ALA A 12 -2.14 14.38 11.75
C ALA A 12 -2.81 14.12 10.38
N SER A 13 -3.52 15.12 9.83
CA SER A 13 -4.13 15.03 8.51
C SER A 13 -3.09 14.91 7.39
N TYR A 14 -2.08 15.76 7.40
CA TYR A 14 -0.99 15.69 6.41
C TYR A 14 -0.15 14.43 6.55
N ALA A 15 0.14 13.98 7.77
CA ALA A 15 0.86 12.73 8.01
C ALA A 15 0.08 11.51 7.47
N THR A 16 -1.25 11.50 7.67
CA THR A 16 -2.14 10.46 7.13
C THR A 16 -2.15 10.47 5.60
N LEU A 17 -2.24 11.66 4.98
CA LEU A 17 -2.15 11.81 3.52
C LEU A 17 -0.80 11.33 2.98
N LEU A 18 0.31 11.78 3.58
CA LEU A 18 1.65 11.40 3.16
C LEU A 18 1.86 9.89 3.23
N LEU A 19 1.42 9.26 4.32
CA LEU A 19 1.54 7.82 4.51
C LEU A 19 0.72 7.04 3.47
N ARG A 20 -0.52 7.48 3.19
CA ARG A 20 -1.40 6.91 2.19
C ARG A 20 -0.80 7.00 0.79
N VAL A 21 -0.33 8.19 0.41
CA VAL A 21 0.31 8.43 -0.89
C VAL A 21 1.62 7.65 -1.00
N GLY A 22 2.45 7.65 0.05
CA GLY A 22 3.72 6.92 0.07
C GLY A 22 3.55 5.42 -0.12
N LEU A 23 2.59 4.79 0.56
CA LEU A 23 2.27 3.37 0.37
C LEU A 23 1.74 3.11 -1.05
N GLY A 24 0.81 3.93 -1.53
CA GLY A 24 0.21 3.77 -2.86
C GLY A 24 1.22 3.92 -3.98
N VAL A 25 2.04 4.97 -3.96
CA VAL A 25 3.11 5.19 -4.94
C VAL A 25 4.17 4.08 -4.85
N GLY A 26 4.51 3.63 -3.64
CA GLY A 26 5.48 2.53 -3.44
C GLY A 26 5.05 1.25 -4.15
N PHE A 27 3.79 0.83 -4.00
CA PHE A 27 3.24 -0.32 -4.72
C PHE A 27 3.27 -0.13 -6.25
N LEU A 28 2.78 1.00 -6.74
CA LEU A 28 2.75 1.26 -8.19
C LEU A 28 4.15 1.38 -8.78
N SER A 29 5.11 1.91 -8.02
CA SER A 29 6.52 1.96 -8.42
C SER A 29 7.13 0.56 -8.58
N ALA A 30 6.85 -0.36 -7.65
CA ALA A 30 7.30 -1.74 -7.75
C ALA A 30 6.69 -2.45 -8.97
N VAL A 31 5.41 -2.20 -9.26
CA VAL A 31 4.76 -2.71 -10.47
C VAL A 31 5.37 -2.11 -11.72
N ALA A 32 5.63 -0.80 -11.74
CA ALA A 32 6.26 -0.11 -12.88
C ALA A 32 7.65 -0.69 -13.20
N ASP A 33 8.43 -1.05 -12.19
CA ASP A 33 9.72 -1.71 -12.38
C ASP A 33 9.55 -3.08 -13.06
N ARG A 34 8.63 -3.91 -12.59
CA ARG A 34 8.33 -5.22 -13.18
C ARG A 34 7.85 -5.15 -14.63
N LEU A 35 7.25 -4.02 -15.01
CA LEU A 35 6.81 -3.76 -16.39
C LEU A 35 7.89 -3.08 -17.25
N GLY A 36 9.08 -2.81 -16.68
CA GLY A 36 10.18 -2.17 -17.40
C GLY A 36 10.02 -0.66 -17.61
N LEU A 37 9.06 -0.02 -16.90
CA LEU A 37 8.80 1.42 -17.03
C LEU A 37 9.90 2.29 -16.40
N TRP A 38 10.64 1.75 -15.43
CA TRP A 38 11.81 2.42 -14.85
C TRP A 38 13.11 2.17 -15.62
N GLY A 39 13.10 1.26 -16.58
CA GLY A 39 14.27 0.93 -17.42
C GLY A 39 14.56 -0.57 -17.45
N ALA A 40 15.66 -0.93 -18.15
CA ALA A 40 16.08 -2.32 -18.26
C ALA A 40 16.86 -2.77 -17.03
N PHE A 41 16.83 -4.08 -16.74
CA PHE A 41 17.63 -4.71 -15.70
C PHE A 41 19.12 -4.33 -15.83
N GLY A 42 19.73 -3.99 -14.70
CA GLY A 42 21.13 -3.54 -14.63
C GLY A 42 21.31 -2.02 -14.74
N GLN A 43 20.28 -1.26 -15.01
CA GLN A 43 20.31 0.19 -14.88
C GLN A 43 20.21 0.61 -13.40
N PRO A 44 20.73 1.80 -13.04
CA PRO A 44 20.63 2.29 -11.67
C PRO A 44 19.18 2.37 -11.17
N ASN A 45 18.93 1.88 -9.96
CA ASN A 45 17.60 1.86 -9.30
C ASN A 45 16.53 1.02 -10.01
N VAL A 46 16.91 0.12 -10.92
CA VAL A 46 16.02 -0.89 -11.53
C VAL A 46 16.30 -2.23 -10.88
N GLU A 47 15.29 -2.78 -10.18
CA GLU A 47 15.43 -4.05 -9.46
C GLU A 47 15.22 -5.26 -10.41
N TRP A 48 14.15 -5.23 -11.20
CA TRP A 48 13.80 -6.33 -12.11
C TRP A 48 13.84 -5.93 -13.59
N GLY A 49 13.32 -4.77 -13.97
CA GLY A 49 13.29 -4.27 -15.34
C GLY A 49 12.39 -5.05 -16.30
N ASN A 50 11.87 -6.21 -15.89
CA ASN A 50 10.84 -6.99 -16.60
C ASN A 50 10.20 -8.04 -15.69
N PHE A 51 9.03 -8.55 -16.13
CA PHE A 51 8.21 -9.48 -15.33
C PHE A 51 8.88 -10.86 -15.15
N SER A 52 9.66 -11.33 -16.10
CA SER A 52 10.35 -12.62 -16.00
C SER A 52 11.38 -12.62 -14.87
N ARG A 53 12.16 -11.55 -14.74
CA ARG A 53 13.10 -11.36 -13.62
C ARG A 53 12.40 -11.30 -12.27
N PHE A 54 11.26 -10.65 -12.22
CA PHE A 54 10.45 -10.64 -11.01
C PHE A 54 9.95 -12.06 -10.65
N LEU A 55 9.57 -12.88 -11.64
CA LEU A 55 9.19 -14.27 -11.39
C LEU A 55 10.38 -15.12 -10.93
N GLU A 56 11.58 -14.94 -11.48
CA GLU A 56 12.80 -15.59 -10.99
C GLU A 56 13.06 -15.25 -9.52
N TYR A 57 12.94 -13.97 -9.16
CA TYR A 57 13.06 -13.53 -7.77
C TYR A 57 11.96 -14.11 -6.89
N THR A 58 10.71 -14.10 -7.36
CA THR A 58 9.58 -14.71 -6.66
C THR A 58 9.81 -16.20 -6.39
N HIS A 59 10.40 -16.94 -7.35
CA HIS A 59 10.76 -18.33 -7.18
C HIS A 59 11.86 -18.50 -6.12
N THR A 60 12.87 -17.63 -6.12
CA THR A 60 13.91 -17.63 -5.09
C THR A 60 13.33 -17.44 -3.69
N LEU A 61 12.38 -16.51 -3.53
CA LEU A 61 11.74 -16.27 -2.24
C LEU A 61 10.82 -17.40 -1.79
N ASN A 62 10.24 -18.14 -2.73
CA ASN A 62 9.26 -19.21 -2.48
C ASN A 62 9.76 -20.55 -3.04
N TRP A 63 11.03 -20.86 -2.79
CA TRP A 63 11.74 -22.05 -3.28
C TRP A 63 11.06 -23.38 -2.95
N TYR A 64 10.22 -23.40 -1.92
CA TYR A 64 9.45 -24.56 -1.46
C TYR A 64 8.16 -24.79 -2.27
N LEU A 65 7.76 -23.85 -3.15
CA LEU A 65 6.58 -24.00 -4.00
C LEU A 65 6.93 -24.68 -5.34
N PRO A 66 6.00 -25.50 -5.89
CA PRO A 66 6.15 -26.00 -7.25
C PRO A 66 6.28 -24.86 -8.27
N ALA A 67 7.16 -25.02 -9.27
CA ALA A 67 7.43 -24.00 -10.29
C ALA A 67 6.17 -23.50 -11.00
N GLY A 68 5.16 -24.37 -11.21
CA GLY A 68 3.87 -23.99 -11.81
C GLY A 68 3.03 -22.99 -10.99
N MET A 69 3.33 -22.81 -9.69
CA MET A 69 2.65 -21.83 -8.82
C MET A 69 3.28 -20.44 -8.85
N ILE A 70 4.49 -20.30 -9.38
CA ILE A 70 5.22 -19.04 -9.34
C ILE A 70 4.56 -17.96 -10.21
N LEU A 71 4.15 -18.33 -11.42
CA LEU A 71 3.44 -17.38 -12.31
C LEU A 71 2.10 -16.89 -11.71
N PRO A 72 1.18 -17.78 -11.25
CA PRO A 72 -0.03 -17.33 -10.58
C PRO A 72 0.26 -16.45 -9.36
N LEU A 73 1.23 -16.82 -8.52
CA LEU A 73 1.60 -16.04 -7.34
C LEU A 73 2.09 -14.64 -7.71
N GLY A 74 2.99 -14.53 -8.70
CA GLY A 74 3.50 -13.25 -9.17
C GLY A 74 2.43 -12.35 -9.78
N VAL A 75 1.49 -12.93 -10.55
CA VAL A 75 0.36 -12.21 -11.13
C VAL A 75 -0.60 -11.71 -10.04
N ILE A 76 -0.96 -12.56 -9.08
CA ILE A 76 -1.84 -12.17 -7.96
C ILE A 76 -1.20 -11.08 -7.12
N ALA A 77 0.08 -11.22 -6.76
CA ALA A 77 0.81 -10.21 -6.00
C ALA A 77 0.82 -8.85 -6.73
N THR A 78 1.17 -8.86 -8.02
CA THR A 78 1.20 -7.64 -8.85
C THR A 78 -0.20 -7.02 -8.98
N GLY A 79 -1.24 -7.82 -9.21
CA GLY A 79 -2.63 -7.34 -9.24
C GLY A 79 -3.09 -6.73 -7.93
N ALA A 80 -2.71 -7.34 -6.79
CA ALA A 80 -3.00 -6.81 -5.46
C ALA A 80 -2.29 -5.47 -5.22
N GLU A 81 -1.03 -5.33 -5.61
CA GLU A 81 -0.29 -4.06 -5.50
C GLU A 81 -0.89 -2.95 -6.37
N ILE A 82 -1.32 -3.26 -7.59
CA ILE A 82 -2.04 -2.29 -8.44
C ILE A 82 -3.33 -1.85 -7.74
N LEU A 83 -4.15 -2.81 -7.31
CA LEU A 83 -5.44 -2.52 -6.70
C LEU A 83 -5.27 -1.69 -5.42
N PHE A 84 -4.44 -2.15 -4.49
CA PHE A 84 -4.25 -1.46 -3.21
C PHE A 84 -3.55 -0.11 -3.41
N GLY A 85 -2.58 -0.03 -4.33
CA GLY A 85 -1.93 1.22 -4.69
C GLY A 85 -2.92 2.28 -5.18
N LEU A 86 -3.79 1.92 -6.11
CA LEU A 86 -4.83 2.82 -6.64
C LEU A 86 -5.87 3.20 -5.58
N LEU A 87 -6.35 2.23 -4.78
CA LEU A 87 -7.31 2.49 -3.70
C LEU A 87 -6.74 3.46 -2.66
N LEU A 88 -5.48 3.28 -2.28
CA LEU A 88 -4.78 4.17 -1.35
C LEU A 88 -4.59 5.58 -1.93
N LEU A 89 -4.22 5.72 -3.20
CA LEU A 89 -4.04 7.04 -3.83
C LEU A 89 -5.35 7.81 -3.94
N VAL A 90 -6.41 7.16 -4.43
CA VAL A 90 -7.73 7.77 -4.53
C VAL A 90 -8.35 8.00 -3.15
N GLY A 91 -7.97 7.18 -2.16
CA GLY A 91 -8.54 7.20 -0.83
C GLY A 91 -9.95 6.63 -0.80
N TRP A 92 -10.16 5.51 -1.47
CA TRP A 92 -11.42 4.80 -1.49
C TRP A 92 -11.28 3.47 -0.77
N HIS A 93 -12.22 3.18 0.14
CA HIS A 93 -12.09 2.06 1.06
C HIS A 93 -10.72 2.00 1.76
N THR A 94 -10.18 3.16 2.12
CA THR A 94 -8.80 3.35 2.59
C THR A 94 -8.44 2.42 3.74
N ARG A 95 -9.34 2.23 4.70
CA ARG A 95 -9.10 1.36 5.86
C ARG A 95 -8.91 -0.11 5.45
N ALA A 96 -9.75 -0.61 4.53
CA ALA A 96 -9.63 -1.97 4.02
C ALA A 96 -8.38 -2.14 3.17
N ALA A 97 -8.12 -1.21 2.25
CA ALA A 97 -6.91 -1.20 1.42
C ALA A 97 -5.65 -1.19 2.28
N ALA A 98 -5.59 -0.37 3.33
CA ALA A 98 -4.45 -0.31 4.24
C ALA A 98 -4.23 -1.63 5.01
N ARG A 99 -5.30 -2.28 5.51
CA ARG A 99 -5.20 -3.60 6.17
C ARG A 99 -4.65 -4.66 5.24
N LEU A 100 -5.18 -4.73 4.03
CA LEU A 100 -4.77 -5.70 3.01
C LEU A 100 -3.34 -5.41 2.51
N SER A 101 -2.95 -4.14 2.41
CA SER A 101 -1.57 -3.73 2.14
C SER A 101 -0.60 -4.21 3.21
N GLY A 102 -0.97 -4.04 4.48
CA GLY A 102 -0.18 -4.53 5.61
C GLY A 102 0.00 -6.06 5.58
N LEU A 103 -1.07 -6.79 5.25
CA LEU A 103 -1.03 -8.25 5.10
C LEU A 103 -0.15 -8.68 3.91
N LEU A 104 -0.27 -8.00 2.77
CA LEU A 104 0.56 -8.27 1.59
C LEU A 104 2.05 -8.04 1.89
N LEU A 105 2.38 -6.90 2.51
CA LEU A 105 3.76 -6.60 2.93
C LEU A 105 4.28 -7.60 3.96
N LEU A 106 3.43 -8.06 4.89
CA LEU A 106 3.80 -9.09 5.86
C LEU A 106 4.15 -10.40 5.14
N THR A 107 3.35 -10.80 4.15
CA THR A 107 3.63 -11.99 3.33
C THR A 107 4.98 -11.86 2.63
N PHE A 108 5.29 -10.72 2.03
CA PHE A 108 6.60 -10.45 1.42
C PHE A 108 7.72 -10.51 2.45
N GLY A 109 7.56 -9.86 3.60
CA GLY A 109 8.55 -9.86 4.67
C GLY A 109 8.85 -11.25 5.20
N VAL A 110 7.84 -12.11 5.36
CA VAL A 110 7.99 -13.51 5.76
C VAL A 110 8.74 -14.30 4.69
N SER A 111 8.33 -14.22 3.42
CA SER A 111 9.02 -14.92 2.31
C SER A 111 10.49 -14.49 2.20
N MET A 112 10.77 -13.18 2.28
CA MET A 112 12.15 -12.66 2.29
C MET A 112 12.95 -13.17 3.48
N THR A 113 12.35 -13.21 4.67
CA THR A 113 13.03 -13.70 5.88
C THR A 113 13.39 -15.18 5.76
N LEU A 114 12.47 -16.00 5.25
CA LEU A 114 12.67 -17.43 5.10
C LEU A 114 13.73 -17.79 4.03
N ALA A 115 13.76 -17.04 2.93
CA ALA A 115 14.66 -17.32 1.82
C ALA A 115 16.04 -16.64 1.96
N LEU A 116 16.09 -15.39 2.47
CA LEU A 116 17.29 -14.56 2.45
C LEU A 116 17.74 -14.11 3.86
N GLY A 117 17.00 -14.51 4.88
CA GLY A 117 17.26 -14.10 6.27
C GLY A 117 16.66 -12.72 6.60
N ILE A 118 16.56 -12.44 7.90
CA ILE A 118 15.89 -11.25 8.46
C ILE A 118 16.47 -9.90 7.95
N LYS A 119 17.73 -9.89 7.53
CA LYS A 119 18.38 -8.66 7.03
C LYS A 119 17.70 -8.15 5.75
N ALA A 120 17.19 -9.03 4.91
CA ALA A 120 16.57 -8.64 3.64
C ALA A 120 15.34 -7.72 3.85
N PRO A 121 14.28 -8.11 4.58
CA PRO A 121 13.14 -7.22 4.80
C PRO A 121 13.48 -5.97 5.61
N LEU A 122 14.55 -5.97 6.41
CA LEU A 122 15.04 -4.78 7.10
C LEU A 122 15.66 -3.77 6.12
N ASN A 123 16.48 -4.23 5.18
CA ASN A 123 17.11 -3.37 4.16
C ASN A 123 16.07 -2.67 3.25
N TYR A 124 14.97 -3.35 2.93
CA TYR A 124 13.87 -2.80 2.12
C TYR A 124 12.80 -2.08 2.95
N ALA A 125 13.05 -1.85 4.23
CA ALA A 125 12.12 -1.19 5.15
C ALA A 125 10.70 -1.80 5.18
N VAL A 126 10.58 -3.12 4.91
CA VAL A 126 9.28 -3.81 4.82
C VAL A 126 8.51 -3.71 6.14
N LEU A 127 9.20 -3.83 7.29
CA LEU A 127 8.57 -3.68 8.61
C LEU A 127 8.01 -2.27 8.83
N THR A 128 8.70 -1.25 8.33
CA THR A 128 8.18 0.13 8.37
C THR A 128 6.94 0.28 7.50
N GLY A 129 6.92 -0.33 6.33
CA GLY A 129 5.75 -0.38 5.45
C GLY A 129 4.55 -1.07 6.11
N ILE A 130 4.78 -2.22 6.77
CA ILE A 130 3.75 -2.95 7.53
C ILE A 130 3.20 -2.06 8.65
N GLY A 131 4.08 -1.49 9.48
CA GLY A 131 3.69 -0.60 10.57
C GLY A 131 2.91 0.62 10.09
N GLY A 132 3.36 1.23 9.00
CA GLY A 132 2.66 2.35 8.36
C GLY A 132 1.28 1.97 7.85
N ALA A 133 1.14 0.83 7.17
CA ALA A 133 -0.14 0.34 6.67
C ALA A 133 -1.13 0.03 7.81
N LEU A 134 -0.67 -0.61 8.89
CA LEU A 134 -1.49 -0.90 10.06
C LEU A 134 -1.88 0.39 10.82
N PHE A 135 -0.94 1.33 10.95
CA PHE A 135 -1.23 2.64 11.54
C PHE A 135 -2.28 3.40 10.71
N LEU A 136 -2.13 3.43 9.38
CA LEU A 136 -3.13 4.01 8.49
C LEU A 136 -4.50 3.34 8.65
N ALA A 137 -4.54 2.01 8.75
CA ALA A 137 -5.78 1.25 8.96
C ALA A 137 -6.47 1.54 10.30
N SER A 138 -5.74 2.01 11.31
CA SER A 138 -6.27 2.37 12.63
C SER A 138 -6.91 3.77 12.67
N ARG A 139 -6.69 4.60 11.64
CA ARG A 139 -7.22 5.97 11.60
C ARG A 139 -8.75 5.97 11.42
N GLU A 140 -9.41 6.92 12.05
CA GLU A 140 -10.86 7.09 11.96
C GLU A 140 -11.29 7.90 10.74
N SER A 141 -10.45 8.85 10.31
CA SER A 141 -10.71 9.72 9.17
C SER A 141 -9.53 9.73 8.19
N PHE A 142 -9.84 9.94 6.92
CA PHE A 142 -8.87 9.97 5.83
C PHE A 142 -8.99 11.29 5.07
N PRO A 143 -8.32 12.36 5.53
CA PRO A 143 -8.37 13.67 4.88
C PRO A 143 -7.95 13.60 3.40
N PHE A 144 -8.57 14.44 2.57
CA PHE A 144 -8.32 14.50 1.13
C PHE A 144 -8.54 13.16 0.41
N SER A 145 -9.65 12.47 0.72
CA SER A 145 -9.99 11.16 0.18
C SER A 145 -11.43 11.10 -0.34
N VAL A 146 -11.70 10.12 -1.19
CA VAL A 146 -13.08 9.82 -1.61
C VAL A 146 -13.93 9.37 -0.41
N ASP A 147 -13.34 8.65 0.54
CA ASP A 147 -14.04 8.23 1.77
C ASP A 147 -14.56 9.44 2.57
N GLU A 148 -13.78 10.54 2.65
CA GLU A 148 -14.19 11.77 3.32
C GLU A 148 -15.33 12.48 2.57
N LEU A 149 -15.23 12.55 1.23
CA LEU A 149 -16.28 13.17 0.41
C LEU A 149 -17.61 12.43 0.52
N LEU A 150 -17.58 11.11 0.57
CA LEU A 150 -18.78 10.28 0.71
C LEU A 150 -19.42 10.43 2.10
N SER A 151 -18.60 10.45 3.16
CA SER A 151 -19.10 10.62 4.53
C SER A 151 -19.75 11.99 4.75
N SER A 152 -19.16 13.05 4.19
CA SER A 152 -19.71 14.41 4.28
C SER A 152 -21.08 14.55 3.60
N ARG A 153 -21.29 13.88 2.46
CA ARG A 153 -22.57 13.87 1.74
C ARG A 153 -23.67 13.19 2.53
N THR A 154 -23.36 12.09 3.21
CA THR A 154 -24.33 11.34 4.01
C THR A 154 -24.85 12.17 5.17
N ILE A 155 -24.00 12.92 5.86
CA ILE A 155 -24.36 13.79 6.96
C ILE A 155 -25.30 14.93 6.48
N HIS A 156 -24.96 15.60 5.37
CA HIS A 156 -25.80 16.66 4.80
C HIS A 156 -27.20 16.17 4.37
N GLY A 157 -27.27 14.97 3.80
CA GLY A 157 -28.54 14.36 3.40
C GLY A 157 -29.48 14.09 4.58
N LEU A 158 -28.95 13.60 5.69
CA LEU A 158 -29.72 13.33 6.90
C LEU A 158 -30.24 14.61 7.57
N THR A 159 -29.42 15.67 7.62
CA THR A 159 -29.82 16.96 8.21
C THR A 159 -30.94 17.64 7.41
N GLN A 160 -31.02 17.44 6.11
CA GLN A 160 -32.11 17.99 5.28
C GLN A 160 -33.44 17.22 5.44
N LEU A 161 -33.42 15.97 5.83
CA LEU A 161 -34.63 15.17 6.09
C LEU A 161 -35.27 15.54 7.45
N ASP A 162 -34.44 15.86 8.43
CA ASP A 162 -34.87 16.23 9.78
C ASP A 162 -35.52 17.64 9.85
N HIS A 163 -35.22 18.52 8.89
CA HIS A 163 -35.83 19.84 8.77
C HIS A 163 -37.16 19.87 7.95
N LYS A 164 -37.57 18.75 7.37
CA LYS A 164 -38.81 18.63 6.57
C LYS A 164 -39.93 17.83 7.22
N GLY A 165 -39.70 17.30 8.41
CA GLY A 165 -40.70 16.60 9.24
C GLY A 165 -41.17 17.48 10.38
#